data_d6e78c3c06ffb7a1a3f6969e26975adb
#
_entry.id   d6e78c3c06ffb7a1a3f6969e26975adb
#
_cell.length_a   1.000
_cell.length_b   1.000
_cell.length_c   1.000
_cell.angle_alpha   90.00
_cell.angle_beta   90.00
_cell.angle_gamma   90.00
#
_symmetry.space_group_name_H-M   'P 1'
#
loop_
_entity.id
_entity.type
_entity.pdbx_description
1 polymer ?
#
loop_
_entity_poly.entity_id
_entity_poly.type
_entity_poly.pdbx_seq_one_letter_code
_entity_poly.pdbx_strand_id
1 'polypeptide(L)'
;MFPLLHRNDADIDSGANALAFAALALGLNIVVGFAGLLDLGYAAFFAIGAYTYGVASSWQLQPEWTSFWEPFQWLDLVSRAQGTTGSGYVVHFQVSFWLMLPAAAAVAAFFGVLFGAPTLRLKGDYLAIVTLGFGEIVPIVARNMPTVTNGAMGLNGVAAPQLFGFNFGVNATPYYYVAVALVALLMAISQRLKISRVGRAWMAIRDDEIAAGAIGVDRVRYKLLAFAIGAAFAGATGTFYVAKLQTATPEMFMFPVSVMILVMVVFGGIGNVWGVVVGAVLLQILQSWFLEDLSQWLHALGRLVSVEWLQHVELASSIELIFGVILVVMMLYRRQGLIPASRPTVALSLEEQTAHIVRGGFDTLSGIAATYRQTSRPLLEVSGLTVRFGGLVALGSVDMTVLAGSVVAVIGPNGSGKTTLFNTITGLLAPDSGSIRFAGEGIARKGPHVVLERGIARTFQNIRLFPNLTVLENVLVGMHARLGTGPLGALLRLPRTRREEAQAHQRALEILALFGNRLLPRAGHLASSLSYANRRRTEIARALASQPKLLLLDEPTAGMNPAETLELAEQIGSLHRAGMTIVLIEHKLDVVVNLADKVIVLDHGEKIAEGPPALVRRDEAVIRAYLGRSAAFA
;
A
#
# COMPACT_ATOMS: atom_id res chain seq x y z
N MET A 1 -2.53 5.06 -34.48
CA MET A 1 -3.71 4.90 -35.36
C MET A 1 -4.69 6.06 -35.24
N PHE A 2 -5.04 6.56 -34.04
CA PHE A 2 -6.01 7.65 -33.86
C PHE A 2 -5.71 8.91 -34.71
N PRO A 3 -4.48 9.49 -34.71
CA PRO A 3 -4.17 10.66 -35.56
C PRO A 3 -4.18 10.37 -37.08
N LEU A 4 -4.18 9.11 -37.48
CA LEU A 4 -4.29 8.71 -38.90
C LEU A 4 -5.74 8.64 -39.37
N LEU A 5 -6.68 8.41 -38.46
CA LEU A 5 -8.11 8.33 -38.72
C LEU A 5 -8.80 9.70 -38.53
N HIS A 6 -8.35 10.48 -37.55
CA HIS A 6 -8.82 11.81 -37.25
C HIS A 6 -7.75 12.82 -37.65
N ARG A 7 -8.01 13.63 -38.68
CA ARG A 7 -7.08 14.68 -39.19
C ARG A 7 -7.29 16.04 -38.58
N ASN A 8 -8.27 16.16 -37.67
CA ASN A 8 -8.55 17.43 -37.00
C ASN A 8 -7.61 17.57 -35.79
N ASP A 9 -6.82 18.65 -35.74
CA ASP A 9 -5.88 18.90 -34.65
C ASP A 9 -6.58 19.06 -33.29
N ALA A 10 -7.82 19.56 -33.25
CA ALA A 10 -8.59 19.68 -32.02
C ALA A 10 -8.93 18.29 -31.39
N ASP A 11 -9.26 17.30 -32.23
CA ASP A 11 -9.54 15.94 -31.76
C ASP A 11 -8.27 15.26 -31.23
N ILE A 12 -7.15 15.47 -31.93
CA ILE A 12 -5.84 14.94 -31.50
C ILE A 12 -5.41 15.59 -30.17
N ASP A 13 -5.65 16.90 -30.04
CA ASP A 13 -5.38 17.65 -28.82
C ASP A 13 -6.21 17.15 -27.63
N SER A 14 -7.49 16.92 -27.82
CA SER A 14 -8.40 16.33 -26.82
C SER A 14 -7.97 14.91 -26.44
N GLY A 15 -7.51 14.12 -27.41
CA GLY A 15 -6.93 12.80 -27.16
C GLY A 15 -5.65 12.85 -26.31
N ALA A 16 -4.76 13.83 -26.56
CA ALA A 16 -3.56 14.03 -25.75
C ALA A 16 -3.90 14.47 -24.31
N ASN A 17 -4.92 15.31 -24.14
CA ASN A 17 -5.45 15.68 -22.81
C ASN A 17 -6.02 14.46 -22.07
N ALA A 18 -6.82 13.63 -22.75
CA ALA A 18 -7.37 12.41 -22.16
C ALA A 18 -6.26 11.47 -21.65
N LEU A 19 -5.19 11.33 -22.40
CA LEU A 19 -4.02 10.55 -21.99
C LEU A 19 -3.25 11.19 -20.83
N ALA A 20 -3.15 12.52 -20.77
CA ALA A 20 -2.54 13.23 -19.63
C ALA A 20 -3.34 12.96 -18.33
N PHE A 21 -4.67 13.07 -18.37
CA PHE A 21 -5.50 12.74 -17.22
C PHE A 21 -5.47 11.25 -16.88
N ALA A 22 -5.33 10.35 -17.86
CA ALA A 22 -5.10 8.93 -17.60
C ALA A 22 -3.76 8.69 -16.89
N ALA A 23 -2.70 9.43 -17.23
CA ALA A 23 -1.41 9.37 -16.54
C ALA A 23 -1.51 9.86 -15.09
N LEU A 24 -2.24 10.96 -14.84
CA LEU A 24 -2.54 11.45 -13.48
C LEU A 24 -3.34 10.42 -12.67
N ALA A 25 -4.37 9.85 -13.27
CA ALA A 25 -5.21 8.84 -12.64
C ALA A 25 -4.41 7.57 -12.28
N LEU A 26 -3.44 7.16 -13.12
CA LEU A 26 -2.52 6.06 -12.80
C LEU A 26 -1.67 6.35 -11.56
N GLY A 27 -1.16 7.56 -11.40
CA GLY A 27 -0.39 7.95 -10.22
C GLY A 27 -1.25 7.97 -8.95
N LEU A 28 -2.44 8.56 -9.01
CA LEU A 28 -3.38 8.54 -7.87
C LEU A 28 -3.82 7.11 -7.53
N ASN A 29 -3.96 6.22 -8.52
CA ASN A 29 -4.30 4.82 -8.29
C ASN A 29 -3.22 4.04 -7.51
N ILE A 30 -1.96 4.48 -7.51
CA ILE A 30 -0.93 3.90 -6.63
C ILE A 30 -1.22 4.27 -5.18
N VAL A 31 -1.55 5.53 -4.91
CA VAL A 31 -1.80 6.04 -3.56
C VAL A 31 -3.13 5.51 -3.01
N VAL A 32 -4.22 5.74 -3.74
CA VAL A 32 -5.58 5.35 -3.33
C VAL A 32 -5.84 3.87 -3.60
N GLY A 33 -5.49 3.39 -4.78
CA GLY A 33 -5.84 2.06 -5.25
C GLY A 33 -5.02 0.95 -4.62
N PHE A 34 -3.70 1.11 -4.55
CA PHE A 34 -2.83 0.07 -3.98
C PHE A 34 -2.60 0.26 -2.49
N ALA A 35 -2.23 1.47 -2.04
CA ALA A 35 -1.90 1.72 -0.64
C ALA A 35 -3.12 2.07 0.25
N GLY A 36 -4.28 2.39 -0.35
CA GLY A 36 -5.51 2.72 0.38
C GLY A 36 -5.47 4.05 1.11
N LEU A 37 -4.65 4.99 0.63
CA LEU A 37 -4.48 6.30 1.23
C LEU A 37 -5.32 7.33 0.45
N LEU A 38 -6.37 7.86 1.07
CA LEU A 38 -7.20 8.86 0.43
C LEU A 38 -6.44 10.18 0.33
N ASP A 39 -6.13 10.60 -0.90
CA ASP A 39 -5.42 11.84 -1.21
C ASP A 39 -6.33 12.75 -2.03
N LEU A 40 -6.73 13.88 -1.44
CA LEU A 40 -7.54 14.92 -2.08
C LEU A 40 -6.70 16.11 -2.57
N GLY A 41 -5.40 16.10 -2.27
CA GLY A 41 -4.47 17.16 -2.67
C GLY A 41 -3.57 16.79 -3.85
N TYR A 42 -3.93 15.78 -4.62
CA TYR A 42 -3.08 15.22 -5.66
C TYR A 42 -2.67 16.23 -6.75
N ALA A 43 -3.54 17.22 -7.04
CA ALA A 43 -3.25 18.32 -7.97
C ALA A 43 -2.04 19.18 -7.55
N ALA A 44 -1.70 19.21 -6.24
CA ALA A 44 -0.49 19.89 -5.78
C ALA A 44 0.79 19.31 -6.42
N PHE A 45 0.91 17.98 -6.51
CA PHE A 45 2.07 17.35 -7.14
C PHE A 45 2.11 17.55 -8.64
N PHE A 46 0.94 17.62 -9.26
CA PHE A 46 0.79 18.00 -10.65
C PHE A 46 1.28 19.45 -10.88
N ALA A 47 0.88 20.40 -10.01
CA ALA A 47 1.35 21.77 -10.02
C ALA A 47 2.87 21.86 -9.81
N ILE A 48 3.43 21.15 -8.83
CA ILE A 48 4.87 21.17 -8.54
C ILE A 48 5.67 20.74 -9.77
N GLY A 49 5.27 19.67 -10.45
CA GLY A 49 5.93 19.25 -11.69
C GLY A 49 5.81 20.28 -12.82
N ALA A 50 4.61 20.83 -13.00
CA ALA A 50 4.30 21.87 -13.97
C ALA A 50 5.15 23.13 -13.77
N TYR A 51 5.18 23.67 -12.55
CA TYR A 51 5.97 24.84 -12.21
C TYR A 51 7.48 24.57 -12.23
N THR A 52 7.93 23.36 -11.88
CA THR A 52 9.36 23.00 -12.00
C THR A 52 9.84 23.13 -13.44
N TYR A 53 9.08 22.65 -14.41
CA TYR A 53 9.42 22.84 -15.83
C TYR A 53 9.14 24.26 -16.29
N GLY A 54 8.00 24.85 -15.93
CA GLY A 54 7.61 26.20 -16.34
C GLY A 54 8.63 27.25 -15.94
N VAL A 55 9.12 27.22 -14.70
CA VAL A 55 10.16 28.14 -14.22
C VAL A 55 11.49 27.94 -14.95
N ALA A 56 11.87 26.69 -15.24
CA ALA A 56 13.13 26.37 -15.91
C ALA A 56 13.13 26.66 -17.42
N SER A 57 11.95 26.87 -18.04
CA SER A 57 11.82 26.95 -19.50
C SER A 57 10.95 28.13 -20.00
N SER A 58 10.46 29.00 -19.11
CA SER A 58 9.63 30.14 -19.48
C SER A 58 10.47 31.38 -19.82
N TRP A 59 9.88 32.30 -20.59
CA TRP A 59 10.48 33.59 -20.96
C TRP A 59 10.70 34.53 -19.75
N GLN A 60 10.26 34.16 -18.58
CA GLN A 60 10.26 34.96 -17.36
C GLN A 60 11.39 34.59 -16.39
N LEU A 61 12.30 33.71 -16.81
CA LEU A 61 13.53 33.44 -16.05
C LEU A 61 14.31 34.74 -15.87
N GLN A 62 14.50 35.14 -14.61
CA GLN A 62 15.22 36.32 -14.23
C GLN A 62 16.67 36.26 -14.74
N PRO A 63 17.28 37.38 -15.21
CA PRO A 63 18.66 37.39 -15.69
C PRO A 63 19.70 36.87 -14.70
N GLU A 64 19.39 36.94 -13.40
CA GLU A 64 20.26 36.50 -12.29
C GLU A 64 20.54 34.99 -12.29
N TRP A 65 19.63 34.20 -12.88
CA TRP A 65 19.79 32.73 -12.97
C TRP A 65 20.56 32.28 -14.21
N THR A 66 20.80 33.17 -15.17
CA THR A 66 21.48 32.80 -16.43
C THR A 66 22.93 32.36 -16.19
N SER A 67 23.63 33.00 -15.25
CA SER A 67 25.00 32.63 -14.88
C SER A 67 25.15 31.23 -14.33
N PHE A 68 24.12 30.71 -13.67
CA PHE A 68 24.12 29.33 -13.17
C PHE A 68 24.02 28.31 -14.30
N TRP A 69 23.25 28.58 -15.34
CA TRP A 69 23.04 27.68 -16.46
C TRP A 69 24.07 27.78 -17.57
N GLU A 70 24.79 28.87 -17.63
CA GLU A 70 25.80 29.14 -18.66
C GLU A 70 26.87 28.03 -18.82
N PRO A 71 27.40 27.42 -17.76
CA PRO A 71 28.37 26.32 -17.87
C PRO A 71 27.84 25.05 -18.52
N PHE A 72 26.50 24.86 -18.59
CA PHE A 72 25.88 23.63 -19.11
C PHE A 72 25.53 23.72 -20.62
N GLN A 73 25.87 24.81 -21.29
CA GLN A 73 25.63 24.98 -22.74
C GLN A 73 26.39 23.98 -23.62
N TRP A 74 27.60 23.57 -23.19
CA TRP A 74 28.42 22.59 -23.91
C TRP A 74 27.82 21.18 -23.98
N LEU A 75 26.82 20.88 -23.13
CA LEU A 75 26.10 19.60 -23.12
C LEU A 75 24.87 19.58 -24.04
N ASP A 76 24.60 20.65 -24.79
CA ASP A 76 23.35 20.83 -25.58
C ASP A 76 22.06 20.65 -24.76
N LEU A 77 22.16 20.70 -23.43
CA LEU A 77 21.02 20.57 -22.52
C LEU A 77 20.28 21.89 -22.31
N VAL A 78 20.91 23.01 -22.67
CA VAL A 78 20.39 24.37 -22.50
C VAL A 78 20.66 25.15 -23.76
N SER A 79 19.63 25.79 -24.36
CA SER A 79 19.75 26.65 -25.52
C SER A 79 19.49 28.12 -25.16
N ARG A 80 20.23 29.05 -25.79
CA ARG A 80 19.97 30.49 -25.66
C ARG A 80 18.84 30.92 -26.59
N ALA A 81 17.77 31.50 -26.03
CA ALA A 81 16.77 32.19 -26.81
C ALA A 81 16.93 33.72 -26.61
N GLN A 82 16.97 34.47 -27.69
CA GLN A 82 16.94 35.92 -27.63
C GLN A 82 15.48 36.42 -27.66
N GLY A 83 15.02 36.98 -26.55
CA GLY A 83 13.72 37.64 -26.47
C GLY A 83 13.88 39.16 -26.45
N THR A 84 13.15 39.87 -27.31
CA THR A 84 13.09 41.34 -27.31
C THR A 84 11.96 41.79 -26.41
N THR A 85 12.24 42.18 -25.18
CA THR A 85 11.34 43.00 -24.37
C THR A 85 12.05 44.32 -24.10
N GLY A 86 11.64 45.37 -24.80
CA GLY A 86 11.96 46.79 -24.61
C GLY A 86 13.37 47.11 -24.12
N SER A 87 14.26 47.54 -24.98
CA SER A 87 15.59 48.14 -24.73
C SER A 87 16.72 47.29 -24.13
N GLY A 88 16.62 45.97 -24.10
CA GLY A 88 17.76 45.10 -23.72
C GLY A 88 17.55 43.65 -24.17
N TYR A 89 18.64 43.04 -24.67
CA TYR A 89 18.62 41.60 -24.98
C TYR A 89 18.48 40.81 -23.65
N VAL A 90 17.34 40.18 -23.44
CA VAL A 90 17.15 39.24 -22.33
C VAL A 90 17.49 37.86 -22.86
N VAL A 91 18.60 37.30 -22.40
CA VAL A 91 19.02 35.95 -22.78
C VAL A 91 18.26 34.96 -21.88
N HIS A 92 17.36 34.21 -22.48
CA HIS A 92 16.60 33.17 -21.79
C HIS A 92 17.23 31.81 -22.07
N PHE A 93 17.59 31.09 -21.01
CA PHE A 93 17.99 29.68 -21.10
C PHE A 93 16.75 28.81 -21.10
N GLN A 94 16.67 27.89 -22.05
CA GLN A 94 15.61 26.90 -22.11
C GLN A 94 16.19 25.52 -21.75
N VAL A 95 15.80 24.96 -20.62
CA VAL A 95 16.21 23.61 -20.25
C VAL A 95 15.42 22.61 -21.06
N SER A 96 16.10 21.59 -21.59
CA SER A 96 15.45 20.54 -22.39
C SER A 96 14.30 19.86 -21.64
N PHE A 97 13.15 19.73 -22.29
CA PHE A 97 11.99 18.99 -21.80
C PHE A 97 12.34 17.57 -21.33
N TRP A 98 13.18 16.86 -22.10
CA TRP A 98 13.55 15.47 -21.81
C TRP A 98 14.37 15.31 -20.53
N LEU A 99 15.17 16.31 -20.17
CA LEU A 99 15.90 16.35 -18.91
C LEU A 99 14.96 16.73 -17.74
N MET A 100 14.07 17.68 -18.00
CA MET A 100 13.16 18.18 -16.96
C MET A 100 12.05 17.21 -16.61
N LEU A 101 11.65 16.32 -17.52
CA LEU A 101 10.64 15.31 -17.25
C LEU A 101 11.01 14.41 -16.05
N PRO A 102 12.19 13.75 -16.01
CA PRO A 102 12.59 12.99 -14.82
C PRO A 102 12.98 13.89 -13.63
N ALA A 103 13.51 15.09 -13.87
CA ALA A 103 13.86 16.01 -12.79
C ALA A 103 12.61 16.51 -12.03
N ALA A 104 11.59 16.95 -12.74
CA ALA A 104 10.31 17.36 -12.15
C ALA A 104 9.58 16.20 -11.46
N ALA A 105 9.66 14.99 -12.02
CA ALA A 105 9.18 13.80 -11.34
C ALA A 105 9.91 13.55 -10.00
N ALA A 106 11.23 13.76 -9.96
CA ALA A 106 12.02 13.63 -8.73
C ALA A 106 11.70 14.74 -7.71
N VAL A 107 11.54 15.99 -8.17
CA VAL A 107 11.11 17.11 -7.31
C VAL A 107 9.72 16.83 -6.72
N ALA A 108 8.77 16.44 -7.55
CA ALA A 108 7.42 16.08 -7.08
C ALA A 108 7.46 14.89 -6.10
N ALA A 109 8.29 13.87 -6.35
CA ALA A 109 8.49 12.75 -5.42
C ALA A 109 9.03 13.21 -4.07
N PHE A 110 9.99 14.14 -4.07
CA PHE A 110 10.52 14.73 -2.83
C PHE A 110 9.42 15.44 -2.03
N PHE A 111 8.59 16.25 -2.68
CA PHE A 111 7.45 16.89 -2.02
C PHE A 111 6.38 15.87 -1.61
N GLY A 112 6.22 14.77 -2.35
CA GLY A 112 5.36 13.66 -1.96
C GLY A 112 5.80 13.02 -0.64
N VAL A 113 7.11 12.87 -0.41
CA VAL A 113 7.65 12.42 0.87
C VAL A 113 7.48 13.50 1.95
N LEU A 114 7.79 14.76 1.63
CA LEU A 114 7.73 15.89 2.57
C LEU A 114 6.31 16.11 3.11
N PHE A 115 5.31 16.11 2.25
CA PHE A 115 3.91 16.29 2.63
C PHE A 115 3.31 14.99 3.20
N GLY A 116 3.76 13.84 2.71
CA GLY A 116 3.35 12.53 3.21
C GLY A 116 3.82 12.24 4.63
N ALA A 117 5.02 12.70 5.03
CA ALA A 117 5.61 12.37 6.33
C ALA A 117 4.76 12.80 7.55
N PRO A 118 4.24 14.04 7.64
CA PRO A 118 3.38 14.45 8.76
C PRO A 118 2.02 13.74 8.73
N THR A 119 1.51 13.38 7.54
CA THR A 119 0.18 12.76 7.38
C THR A 119 0.14 11.29 7.80
N LEU A 120 1.28 10.61 7.95
CA LEU A 120 1.34 9.19 8.30
C LEU A 120 0.72 8.84 9.66
N ARG A 121 0.63 9.79 10.58
CA ARG A 121 -0.01 9.62 11.89
C ARG A 121 -1.53 9.69 11.82
N LEU A 122 -2.05 10.21 10.72
CA LEU A 122 -3.48 10.40 10.50
C LEU A 122 -4.07 9.18 9.80
N LYS A 123 -5.34 8.92 10.05
CA LYS A 123 -6.08 7.79 9.46
C LYS A 123 -7.40 8.27 8.89
N GLY A 124 -7.84 7.58 7.81
CA GLY A 124 -9.15 7.82 7.21
C GLY A 124 -9.34 9.28 6.79
N ASP A 125 -10.44 9.89 7.23
CA ASP A 125 -10.89 11.22 6.80
C ASP A 125 -9.92 12.35 7.21
N TYR A 126 -9.21 12.20 8.33
CA TYR A 126 -8.20 13.20 8.75
C TYR A 126 -7.05 13.30 7.77
N LEU A 127 -6.64 12.18 7.15
CA LEU A 127 -5.65 12.18 6.09
C LEU A 127 -6.16 12.97 4.87
N ALA A 128 -7.40 12.72 4.47
CA ALA A 128 -8.01 13.41 3.33
C ALA A 128 -8.11 14.93 3.54
N ILE A 129 -8.47 15.38 4.75
CA ILE A 129 -8.54 16.81 5.08
C ILE A 129 -7.17 17.48 5.00
N VAL A 130 -6.12 16.84 5.51
CA VAL A 130 -4.77 17.40 5.48
C VAL A 130 -4.21 17.42 4.06
N THR A 131 -4.44 16.37 3.27
CA THR A 131 -4.02 16.37 1.85
C THR A 131 -4.77 17.41 1.03
N LEU A 132 -6.07 17.64 1.30
CA LEU A 132 -6.83 18.76 0.73
C LEU A 132 -6.14 20.10 1.04
N GLY A 133 -5.72 20.32 2.29
CA GLY A 133 -5.00 21.53 2.68
C GLY A 133 -3.73 21.74 1.84
N PHE A 134 -2.94 20.68 1.59
CA PHE A 134 -1.77 20.79 0.70
C PHE A 134 -2.18 21.07 -0.75
N GLY A 135 -3.30 20.50 -1.21
CA GLY A 135 -3.87 20.76 -2.52
C GLY A 135 -4.16 22.24 -2.75
N GLU A 136 -4.65 22.93 -1.74
CA GLU A 136 -4.96 24.36 -1.79
C GLU A 136 -3.73 25.25 -1.55
N ILE A 137 -2.80 24.83 -0.68
CA ILE A 137 -1.61 25.64 -0.35
C ILE A 137 -0.72 25.86 -1.59
N VAL A 138 -0.50 24.85 -2.43
CA VAL A 138 0.42 24.94 -3.57
C VAL A 138 -0.05 25.98 -4.61
N PRO A 139 -1.31 26.00 -5.08
CA PRO A 139 -1.81 27.07 -5.97
C PRO A 139 -1.78 28.44 -5.30
N ILE A 140 -2.08 28.55 -4.00
CA ILE A 140 -2.04 29.81 -3.25
C ILE A 140 -0.59 30.33 -3.19
N VAL A 141 0.39 29.47 -2.89
CA VAL A 141 1.82 29.84 -2.91
C VAL A 141 2.23 30.29 -4.30
N ALA A 142 1.86 29.55 -5.34
CA ALA A 142 2.15 29.93 -6.72
C ALA A 142 1.56 31.31 -7.06
N ARG A 143 0.34 31.62 -6.61
CA ARG A 143 -0.30 32.93 -6.84
C ARG A 143 0.40 34.06 -6.09
N ASN A 144 1.00 33.80 -4.93
CA ASN A 144 1.63 34.80 -4.07
C ASN A 144 3.17 34.92 -4.25
N MET A 145 3.75 34.26 -5.25
CA MET A 145 5.16 34.36 -5.59
C MET A 145 5.39 35.00 -6.97
N PRO A 146 5.06 36.30 -7.17
CA PRO A 146 5.11 36.95 -8.49
C PRO A 146 6.51 36.93 -9.12
N THR A 147 7.57 36.92 -8.32
CA THR A 147 8.96 36.91 -8.79
C THR A 147 9.39 35.57 -9.41
N VAL A 148 8.74 34.46 -9.05
CA VAL A 148 9.09 33.10 -9.51
C VAL A 148 8.05 32.55 -10.49
N THR A 149 6.78 32.68 -10.13
CA THR A 149 5.65 32.07 -10.86
C THR A 149 4.83 33.08 -11.66
N ASN A 150 5.20 34.38 -11.64
CA ASN A 150 4.42 35.49 -12.18
C ASN A 150 3.02 35.63 -11.50
N GLY A 151 2.83 35.07 -10.32
CA GLY A 151 1.64 35.22 -9.52
C GLY A 151 0.37 34.68 -10.19
N ALA A 152 -0.72 35.46 -10.11
CA ALA A 152 -2.01 35.07 -10.69
C ALA A 152 -1.99 34.99 -12.24
N MET A 153 -1.12 35.72 -12.91
CA MET A 153 -0.99 35.68 -14.37
C MET A 153 -0.34 34.39 -14.87
N GLY A 154 0.38 33.68 -13.99
CA GLY A 154 1.08 32.45 -14.30
C GLY A 154 2.26 32.62 -15.24
N LEU A 155 2.94 31.53 -15.53
CA LEU A 155 4.05 31.45 -16.47
C LEU A 155 3.52 31.30 -17.89
N ASN A 156 3.97 32.13 -18.81
CA ASN A 156 3.62 32.08 -20.21
C ASN A 156 4.89 31.90 -21.06
N GLY A 157 4.73 31.41 -22.29
CA GLY A 157 5.84 31.17 -23.19
C GLY A 157 6.78 30.05 -22.73
N VAL A 158 6.23 29.03 -22.05
CA VAL A 158 6.97 27.82 -21.71
C VAL A 158 7.44 27.13 -22.98
N ALA A 159 8.70 26.69 -23.00
CA ALA A 159 9.30 26.10 -24.19
C ALA A 159 8.58 24.81 -24.61
N ALA A 160 8.31 24.70 -25.91
CA ALA A 160 7.83 23.48 -26.51
C ALA A 160 8.95 22.40 -26.56
N PRO A 161 8.63 21.11 -26.40
CA PRO A 161 9.61 20.04 -26.57
C PRO A 161 10.25 20.06 -27.97
N GLN A 162 11.53 19.72 -28.00
CA GLN A 162 12.28 19.52 -29.24
C GLN A 162 12.85 18.12 -29.28
N LEU A 163 12.78 17.47 -30.44
CA LEU A 163 13.34 16.14 -30.66
C LEU A 163 14.07 16.10 -32.01
N PHE A 164 15.36 15.79 -31.99
CA PHE A 164 16.21 15.75 -33.21
C PHE A 164 16.10 17.00 -34.12
N GLY A 165 16.02 18.18 -33.50
CA GLY A 165 15.87 19.44 -34.24
C GLY A 165 14.45 19.80 -34.68
N PHE A 166 13.49 18.90 -34.49
CA PHE A 166 12.06 19.14 -34.71
C PHE A 166 11.42 19.77 -33.47
N ASN A 167 10.95 21.02 -33.60
CA ASN A 167 10.20 21.70 -32.53
C ASN A 167 8.71 21.32 -32.63
N PHE A 168 8.10 20.88 -31.55
CA PHE A 168 6.69 20.50 -31.54
C PHE A 168 5.75 21.69 -31.72
N GLY A 169 6.13 22.86 -31.19
CA GLY A 169 5.34 24.09 -31.33
C GLY A 169 3.91 23.91 -30.86
N VAL A 170 2.95 24.25 -31.72
CA VAL A 170 1.51 24.10 -31.48
C VAL A 170 0.91 22.83 -32.13
N ASN A 171 1.73 21.99 -32.78
CA ASN A 171 1.26 20.79 -33.45
C ASN A 171 0.83 19.71 -32.43
N ALA A 172 -0.45 19.31 -32.42
CA ALA A 172 -1.01 18.36 -31.47
C ALA A 172 -0.47 16.93 -31.63
N THR A 173 -0.09 16.53 -32.86
CA THR A 173 0.30 15.16 -33.18
C THR A 173 1.52 14.65 -32.40
N PRO A 174 2.66 15.37 -32.30
CA PRO A 174 3.80 14.91 -31.50
C PRO A 174 3.46 14.75 -30.02
N TYR A 175 2.67 15.68 -29.46
CA TYR A 175 2.25 15.61 -28.05
C TYR A 175 1.39 14.38 -27.80
N TYR A 176 0.52 14.00 -28.74
CA TYR A 176 -0.26 12.77 -28.61
C TYR A 176 0.62 11.53 -28.49
N TYR A 177 1.67 11.41 -29.33
CA TYR A 177 2.58 10.27 -29.26
C TYR A 177 3.42 10.27 -27.97
N VAL A 178 3.84 11.43 -27.49
CA VAL A 178 4.53 11.55 -26.19
C VAL A 178 3.58 11.16 -25.04
N ALA A 179 2.31 11.58 -25.08
CA ALA A 179 1.31 11.18 -24.09
C ALA A 179 1.08 9.66 -24.09
N VAL A 180 0.97 9.03 -25.28
CA VAL A 180 0.86 7.56 -25.41
C VAL A 180 2.07 6.88 -24.81
N ALA A 181 3.29 7.34 -25.11
CA ALA A 181 4.52 6.79 -24.56
C ALA A 181 4.60 6.95 -23.04
N LEU A 182 4.22 8.12 -22.52
CA LEU A 182 4.16 8.39 -21.07
C LEU A 182 3.16 7.45 -20.38
N VAL A 183 1.92 7.34 -20.85
CA VAL A 183 0.90 6.45 -20.29
C VAL A 183 1.38 5.00 -20.35
N ALA A 184 1.93 4.54 -21.46
CA ALA A 184 2.45 3.18 -21.61
C ALA A 184 3.57 2.90 -20.60
N LEU A 185 4.50 3.85 -20.41
CA LEU A 185 5.57 3.75 -19.40
C LEU A 185 4.99 3.66 -17.99
N LEU A 186 4.08 4.58 -17.62
CA LEU A 186 3.47 4.63 -16.29
C LEU A 186 2.61 3.40 -16.01
N MET A 187 1.89 2.87 -17.02
CA MET A 187 1.18 1.59 -16.93
C MET A 187 2.15 0.42 -16.66
N ALA A 188 3.25 0.35 -17.40
CA ALA A 188 4.25 -0.70 -17.22
C ALA A 188 4.86 -0.65 -15.82
N ILE A 189 5.19 0.54 -15.32
CA ILE A 189 5.67 0.76 -13.94
C ILE A 189 4.61 0.29 -12.93
N SER A 190 3.36 0.75 -13.07
CA SER A 190 2.26 0.39 -12.16
C SER A 190 2.00 -1.11 -12.12
N GLN A 191 2.00 -1.80 -13.28
CA GLN A 191 1.82 -3.25 -13.36
C GLN A 191 2.97 -4.01 -12.68
N ARG A 192 4.22 -3.60 -12.93
CA ARG A 192 5.39 -4.23 -12.30
C ARG A 192 5.38 -4.06 -10.78
N LEU A 193 5.05 -2.87 -10.30
CA LEU A 193 4.93 -2.60 -8.87
C LEU A 193 3.79 -3.41 -8.24
N LYS A 194 2.60 -3.46 -8.87
CA LYS A 194 1.43 -4.20 -8.38
C LYS A 194 1.71 -5.66 -8.07
N ILE A 195 2.41 -6.38 -8.95
CA ILE A 195 2.71 -7.81 -8.81
C ILE A 195 3.97 -8.10 -7.98
N SER A 196 4.70 -7.07 -7.55
CA SER A 196 5.93 -7.20 -6.78
C SER A 196 5.69 -7.29 -5.26
N ARG A 197 6.78 -7.54 -4.52
CA ARG A 197 6.83 -7.41 -3.05
C ARG A 197 6.27 -6.07 -2.57
N VAL A 198 6.58 -4.96 -3.29
CA VAL A 198 6.12 -3.62 -2.94
C VAL A 198 4.60 -3.50 -3.04
N GLY A 199 4.03 -3.97 -4.15
CA GLY A 199 2.58 -3.94 -4.36
C GLY A 199 1.82 -4.81 -3.35
N ARG A 200 2.35 -6.00 -3.04
CA ARG A 200 1.77 -6.86 -1.99
C ARG A 200 1.79 -6.17 -0.61
N ALA A 201 2.88 -5.46 -0.28
CA ALA A 201 2.96 -4.69 0.97
C ALA A 201 1.94 -3.55 1.03
N TRP A 202 1.77 -2.79 -0.05
CA TRP A 202 0.74 -1.75 -0.13
C TRP A 202 -0.67 -2.31 0.06
N MET A 203 -1.00 -3.39 -0.63
CA MET A 203 -2.31 -4.02 -0.50
C MET A 203 -2.56 -4.60 0.88
N ALA A 204 -1.52 -5.13 1.53
CA ALA A 204 -1.59 -5.57 2.92
C ALA A 204 -1.86 -4.39 3.87
N ILE A 205 -1.19 -3.25 3.69
CA ILE A 205 -1.43 -2.02 4.47
C ILE A 205 -2.86 -1.52 4.27
N ARG A 206 -3.36 -1.55 3.04
CA ARG A 206 -4.72 -1.13 2.70
C ARG A 206 -5.77 -2.00 3.38
N ASP A 207 -5.57 -3.31 3.42
CA ASP A 207 -6.53 -4.26 3.99
C ASP A 207 -6.50 -4.25 5.52
N ASP A 208 -5.32 -4.33 6.15
CA ASP A 208 -5.13 -4.23 7.61
C ASP A 208 -3.72 -3.73 7.96
N GLU A 209 -3.62 -2.47 8.36
CA GLU A 209 -2.35 -1.82 8.71
C GLU A 209 -1.66 -2.46 9.92
N ILE A 210 -2.43 -2.95 10.91
CA ILE A 210 -1.88 -3.57 12.12
C ILE A 210 -1.28 -4.93 11.78
N ALA A 211 -2.03 -5.75 11.04
CA ALA A 211 -1.56 -7.04 10.57
C ALA A 211 -0.32 -6.89 9.68
N ALA A 212 -0.32 -5.94 8.73
CA ALA A 212 0.82 -5.67 7.87
C ALA A 212 2.09 -5.34 8.69
N GLY A 213 1.96 -4.50 9.72
CA GLY A 213 3.07 -4.19 10.63
C GLY A 213 3.58 -5.42 11.40
N ALA A 214 2.67 -6.27 11.86
CA ALA A 214 3.00 -7.47 12.64
C ALA A 214 3.67 -8.58 11.79
N ILE A 215 3.54 -8.54 10.46
CA ILE A 215 4.20 -9.47 9.54
C ILE A 215 5.43 -8.86 8.86
N GLY A 216 5.99 -7.77 9.40
CA GLY A 216 7.28 -7.22 8.98
C GLY A 216 7.22 -6.14 7.92
N VAL A 217 6.05 -5.60 7.59
CA VAL A 217 5.94 -4.47 6.68
C VAL A 217 6.15 -3.16 7.45
N ASP A 218 7.19 -2.40 7.09
CA ASP A 218 7.39 -1.04 7.61
C ASP A 218 6.35 -0.09 7.01
N ARG A 219 5.26 0.15 7.75
CA ARG A 219 4.12 0.94 7.31
C ARG A 219 4.51 2.35 6.87
N VAL A 220 5.43 2.98 7.60
CA VAL A 220 5.88 4.36 7.34
C VAL A 220 6.58 4.42 5.99
N ARG A 221 7.58 3.57 5.77
CA ARG A 221 8.36 3.54 4.53
C ARG A 221 7.50 3.25 3.32
N TYR A 222 6.58 2.27 3.41
CA TYR A 222 5.74 1.88 2.27
C TYR A 222 4.66 2.91 1.95
N LYS A 223 4.10 3.60 2.95
CA LYS A 223 3.17 4.72 2.72
C LYS A 223 3.89 5.89 2.04
N LEU A 224 5.07 6.29 2.55
CA LEU A 224 5.88 7.36 1.93
C LEU A 224 6.29 7.00 0.50
N LEU A 225 6.63 5.74 0.25
CA LEU A 225 6.96 5.27 -1.10
C LEU A 225 5.76 5.39 -2.05
N ALA A 226 4.53 5.12 -1.58
CA ALA A 226 3.33 5.29 -2.39
C ALA A 226 3.11 6.77 -2.75
N PHE A 227 3.24 7.69 -1.79
CA PHE A 227 3.18 9.13 -2.04
C PHE A 227 4.28 9.60 -3.00
N ALA A 228 5.53 9.15 -2.79
CA ALA A 228 6.64 9.53 -3.65
C ALA A 228 6.42 9.11 -5.12
N ILE A 229 6.00 7.87 -5.36
CA ILE A 229 5.80 7.37 -6.72
C ILE A 229 4.54 7.99 -7.34
N GLY A 230 3.45 8.12 -6.58
CA GLY A 230 2.25 8.82 -7.05
C GLY A 230 2.54 10.27 -7.45
N ALA A 231 3.26 11.00 -6.59
CA ALA A 231 3.70 12.37 -6.86
C ALA A 231 4.67 12.46 -8.06
N ALA A 232 5.59 11.49 -8.23
CA ALA A 232 6.46 11.43 -9.40
C ALA A 232 5.66 11.32 -10.71
N PHE A 233 4.59 10.52 -10.73
CA PHE A 233 3.71 10.40 -11.90
C PHE A 233 2.99 11.72 -12.18
N ALA A 234 2.46 12.38 -11.13
CA ALA A 234 1.85 13.69 -11.25
C ALA A 234 2.84 14.74 -11.78
N GLY A 235 4.07 14.76 -11.24
CA GLY A 235 5.11 15.69 -11.65
C GLY A 235 5.54 15.52 -13.11
N ALA A 236 5.75 14.28 -13.56
CA ALA A 236 6.04 13.98 -14.97
C ALA A 236 4.89 14.43 -15.89
N THR A 237 3.65 14.15 -15.48
CA THR A 237 2.48 14.57 -16.26
C THR A 237 2.31 16.09 -16.27
N GLY A 238 2.62 16.77 -15.15
CA GLY A 238 2.61 18.24 -15.05
C GLY A 238 3.60 18.90 -16.00
N THR A 239 4.81 18.36 -16.08
CA THR A 239 5.81 18.79 -17.06
C THR A 239 5.29 18.65 -18.51
N PHE A 240 4.71 17.49 -18.84
CA PHE A 240 4.12 17.25 -20.15
C PHE A 240 2.96 18.22 -20.46
N TYR A 241 2.06 18.40 -19.48
CA TYR A 241 0.85 19.22 -19.67
C TYR A 241 1.17 20.69 -19.91
N VAL A 242 2.09 21.25 -19.12
CA VAL A 242 2.52 22.65 -19.28
C VAL A 242 3.37 22.84 -20.53
N ALA A 243 4.21 21.89 -20.91
CA ALA A 243 4.95 21.91 -22.17
C ALA A 243 4.01 21.94 -23.39
N LYS A 244 2.87 21.24 -23.31
CA LYS A 244 1.83 21.22 -24.34
C LYS A 244 1.05 22.54 -24.41
N LEU A 245 0.62 23.08 -23.28
CA LEU A 245 -0.16 24.32 -23.21
C LEU A 245 0.70 25.58 -23.33
N GLN A 246 2.02 25.45 -23.13
CA GLN A 246 3.00 26.55 -23.11
C GLN A 246 2.68 27.64 -22.07
N THR A 247 1.83 27.27 -21.07
CA THR A 247 1.43 28.17 -19.99
C THR A 247 1.15 27.34 -18.72
N ALA A 248 1.39 27.94 -17.55
CA ALA A 248 1.06 27.37 -16.24
C ALA A 248 0.42 28.44 -15.37
N THR A 249 -0.88 28.37 -15.15
CA THR A 249 -1.62 29.25 -14.24
C THR A 249 -2.04 28.50 -12.97
N PRO A 250 -2.13 29.17 -11.81
CA PRO A 250 -2.53 28.53 -10.56
C PRO A 250 -3.91 27.86 -10.63
N GLU A 251 -4.81 28.40 -11.43
CA GLU A 251 -6.19 27.92 -11.62
C GLU A 251 -6.25 26.49 -12.20
N MET A 252 -5.25 26.09 -12.98
CA MET A 252 -5.15 24.75 -13.57
C MET A 252 -4.94 23.64 -12.55
N PHE A 253 -4.62 23.96 -11.30
CA PHE A 253 -4.18 23.01 -10.27
C PHE A 253 -5.03 23.08 -9.00
N MET A 254 -6.21 23.67 -9.07
CA MET A 254 -7.12 23.81 -7.93
C MET A 254 -7.78 22.47 -7.55
N PHE A 255 -8.41 22.44 -6.40
CA PHE A 255 -9.07 21.25 -5.84
C PHE A 255 -10.02 20.50 -6.79
N PRO A 256 -10.86 21.16 -7.62
CA PRO A 256 -11.72 20.43 -8.57
C PRO A 256 -10.97 19.45 -9.47
N VAL A 257 -9.73 19.74 -9.83
CA VAL A 257 -8.89 18.84 -10.64
C VAL A 257 -8.54 17.58 -9.87
N SER A 258 -8.21 17.69 -8.56
CA SER A 258 -7.98 16.51 -7.70
C SER A 258 -9.23 15.63 -7.62
N VAL A 259 -10.42 16.23 -7.45
CA VAL A 259 -11.69 15.50 -7.43
C VAL A 259 -11.94 14.80 -8.75
N MET A 260 -11.74 15.49 -9.88
CA MET A 260 -11.93 14.90 -11.20
C MET A 260 -11.04 13.68 -11.42
N ILE A 261 -9.75 13.76 -11.06
CA ILE A 261 -8.83 12.63 -11.15
C ILE A 261 -9.28 11.47 -10.23
N LEU A 262 -9.76 11.78 -9.03
CA LEU A 262 -10.31 10.77 -8.11
C LEU A 262 -11.55 10.08 -8.70
N VAL A 263 -12.46 10.84 -9.30
CA VAL A 263 -13.64 10.29 -9.99
C VAL A 263 -13.21 9.34 -11.11
N MET A 264 -12.20 9.70 -11.89
CA MET A 264 -11.64 8.85 -12.95
C MET A 264 -11.10 7.52 -12.41
N VAL A 265 -10.40 7.55 -11.27
CA VAL A 265 -9.88 6.34 -10.61
C VAL A 265 -11.01 5.45 -10.08
N VAL A 266 -12.00 6.05 -9.42
CA VAL A 266 -13.16 5.32 -8.86
C VAL A 266 -14.02 4.73 -9.97
N PHE A 267 -14.33 5.53 -10.99
CA PHE A 267 -15.11 5.12 -12.16
C PHE A 267 -14.43 3.98 -12.91
N GLY A 268 -13.12 4.11 -13.17
CA GLY A 268 -12.35 3.09 -13.87
C GLY A 268 -12.22 1.78 -13.10
N GLY A 269 -12.13 1.86 -11.77
CA GLY A 269 -11.98 0.72 -10.85
C GLY A 269 -10.71 0.79 -10.02
N ILE A 270 -10.88 1.07 -8.73
CA ILE A 270 -9.80 1.25 -7.76
C ILE A 270 -8.88 0.02 -7.72
N GLY A 271 -7.57 0.23 -7.94
CA GLY A 271 -6.57 -0.85 -7.94
C GLY A 271 -6.45 -1.63 -9.26
N ASN A 272 -7.21 -1.27 -10.30
CA ASN A 272 -7.05 -1.82 -11.64
C ASN A 272 -6.36 -0.80 -12.57
N VAL A 273 -5.16 -1.15 -13.06
CA VAL A 273 -4.36 -0.27 -13.93
C VAL A 273 -5.07 -0.01 -15.27
N TRP A 274 -5.61 -1.06 -15.90
CA TRP A 274 -6.34 -0.93 -17.17
C TRP A 274 -7.67 -0.19 -17.00
N GLY A 275 -8.40 -0.54 -15.94
CA GLY A 275 -9.68 0.09 -15.62
C GLY A 275 -9.56 1.60 -15.45
N VAL A 276 -8.54 2.05 -14.72
CA VAL A 276 -8.28 3.47 -14.47
C VAL A 276 -7.97 4.21 -15.77
N VAL A 277 -7.15 3.66 -16.65
CA VAL A 277 -6.85 4.28 -17.96
C VAL A 277 -8.12 4.41 -18.82
N VAL A 278 -8.87 3.32 -18.93
CA VAL A 278 -10.14 3.33 -19.70
C VAL A 278 -11.14 4.30 -19.09
N GLY A 279 -11.28 4.30 -17.76
CA GLY A 279 -12.18 5.21 -17.05
C GLY A 279 -11.82 6.68 -17.25
N ALA A 280 -10.53 7.02 -17.15
CA ALA A 280 -10.05 8.38 -17.36
C ALA A 280 -10.28 8.84 -18.81
N VAL A 281 -9.94 7.99 -19.79
CA VAL A 281 -10.16 8.31 -21.20
C VAL A 281 -11.66 8.48 -21.51
N LEU A 282 -12.52 7.59 -21.00
CA LEU A 282 -13.97 7.68 -21.22
C LEU A 282 -14.58 8.96 -20.62
N LEU A 283 -14.19 9.32 -19.38
CA LEU A 283 -14.68 10.54 -18.75
C LEU A 283 -14.16 11.81 -19.45
N GLN A 284 -12.95 11.77 -19.96
CA GLN A 284 -12.40 12.90 -20.71
C GLN A 284 -13.05 13.05 -22.09
N ILE A 285 -13.36 11.95 -22.76
CA ILE A 285 -14.14 11.96 -24.01
C ILE A 285 -15.55 12.47 -23.74
N LEU A 286 -16.19 12.04 -22.65
CA LEU A 286 -17.47 12.55 -22.22
C LEU A 286 -17.45 14.08 -22.06
N GLN A 287 -16.40 14.60 -21.42
CA GLN A 287 -16.21 16.04 -21.19
C GLN A 287 -15.97 16.80 -22.49
N SER A 288 -15.00 16.37 -23.31
CA SER A 288 -14.46 17.17 -24.43
C SER A 288 -15.31 17.10 -25.70
N TRP A 289 -16.05 16.00 -25.88
CA TRP A 289 -16.83 15.80 -27.10
C TRP A 289 -18.31 15.67 -26.83
N PHE A 290 -18.68 14.69 -26.00
CA PHE A 290 -20.10 14.35 -25.84
C PHE A 290 -20.94 15.46 -25.21
N LEU A 291 -20.43 16.12 -24.17
CA LEU A 291 -21.20 17.20 -23.52
C LEU A 291 -21.26 18.46 -24.37
N GLU A 292 -20.24 18.73 -25.17
CA GLU A 292 -20.24 19.84 -26.09
C GLU A 292 -21.24 19.62 -27.25
N ASP A 293 -21.16 18.45 -27.90
CA ASP A 293 -22.11 18.05 -28.94
C ASP A 293 -23.55 18.00 -28.42
N LEU A 294 -23.75 17.46 -27.21
CA LEU A 294 -25.07 17.39 -26.58
C LEU A 294 -25.64 18.81 -26.29
N SER A 295 -24.80 19.74 -25.86
CA SER A 295 -25.20 21.13 -25.68
C SER A 295 -25.66 21.74 -27.00
N GLN A 296 -24.93 21.54 -28.10
CA GLN A 296 -25.30 22.01 -29.43
C GLN A 296 -26.63 21.38 -29.90
N TRP A 297 -26.85 20.10 -29.63
CA TRP A 297 -28.09 19.38 -29.91
C TRP A 297 -29.26 19.97 -29.12
N LEU A 298 -29.10 20.27 -27.83
CA LEU A 298 -30.11 20.91 -27.00
C LEU A 298 -30.42 22.32 -27.47
N HIS A 299 -29.42 23.10 -27.90
CA HIS A 299 -29.63 24.42 -28.51
C HIS A 299 -30.47 24.33 -29.80
N ALA A 300 -30.16 23.33 -30.65
CA ALA A 300 -30.92 23.12 -31.89
C ALA A 300 -32.39 22.73 -31.59
N LEU A 301 -32.60 21.85 -30.61
CA LEU A 301 -33.91 21.41 -30.16
C LEU A 301 -34.68 22.57 -29.50
N GLY A 302 -34.03 23.39 -28.68
CA GLY A 302 -34.62 24.58 -28.07
C GLY A 302 -35.08 25.61 -29.09
N ARG A 303 -34.35 25.76 -30.20
CA ARG A 303 -34.80 26.61 -31.35
C ARG A 303 -36.00 26.02 -32.05
N LEU A 304 -36.10 24.68 -32.21
CA LEU A 304 -37.22 24.01 -32.84
C LEU A 304 -38.51 24.08 -31.99
N VAL A 305 -38.38 23.94 -30.66
CA VAL A 305 -39.52 23.91 -29.73
C VAL A 305 -39.81 25.29 -29.13
N SER A 306 -39.03 26.33 -29.48
CA SER A 306 -39.16 27.71 -28.96
C SER A 306 -39.05 27.80 -27.44
N VAL A 307 -38.25 26.95 -26.81
CA VAL A 307 -38.01 26.93 -25.36
C VAL A 307 -36.68 27.64 -25.07
N GLU A 308 -36.77 28.84 -24.50
CA GLU A 308 -35.65 29.77 -24.34
C GLU A 308 -34.52 29.23 -23.44
N TRP A 309 -34.84 28.53 -22.32
CA TRP A 309 -33.80 27.98 -21.44
C TRP A 309 -32.97 26.86 -22.08
N LEU A 310 -33.58 26.06 -23.00
CA LEU A 310 -32.85 25.02 -23.73
C LEU A 310 -31.79 25.59 -24.72
N GLN A 311 -31.99 26.83 -25.15
CA GLN A 311 -31.08 27.51 -26.09
C GLN A 311 -29.81 28.03 -25.41
N HIS A 312 -29.79 28.08 -24.05
CA HIS A 312 -28.69 28.63 -23.25
C HIS A 312 -28.10 27.62 -22.28
N VAL A 313 -28.51 26.34 -22.34
CA VAL A 313 -27.95 25.29 -21.47
C VAL A 313 -26.57 24.90 -21.96
N GLU A 314 -25.56 25.24 -21.20
CA GLU A 314 -24.19 24.78 -21.39
C GLU A 314 -23.88 23.61 -20.44
N LEU A 315 -23.97 22.37 -20.93
CA LEU A 315 -23.67 21.18 -20.13
C LEU A 315 -22.19 21.08 -19.76
N ALA A 316 -21.33 21.63 -20.58
CA ALA A 316 -19.89 21.67 -20.31
C ALA A 316 -19.55 22.47 -19.03
N SER A 317 -20.29 23.54 -18.73
CA SER A 317 -20.12 24.31 -17.49
C SER A 317 -20.62 23.56 -16.23
N SER A 318 -21.44 22.52 -16.40
CA SER A 318 -21.98 21.67 -15.32
C SER A 318 -21.20 20.37 -15.13
N ILE A 319 -19.98 20.27 -15.64
CA ILE A 319 -19.16 19.05 -15.65
C ILE A 319 -18.94 18.47 -14.25
N GLU A 320 -18.74 19.32 -13.26
CA GLU A 320 -18.52 18.89 -11.87
C GLU A 320 -19.77 18.21 -11.28
N LEU A 321 -20.96 18.74 -11.60
CA LEU A 321 -22.24 18.13 -11.22
C LEU A 321 -22.40 16.76 -11.87
N ILE A 322 -22.12 16.66 -13.17
CA ILE A 322 -22.24 15.41 -13.94
C ILE A 322 -21.28 14.36 -13.38
N PHE A 323 -20.04 14.72 -13.11
CA PHE A 323 -19.07 13.81 -12.50
C PHE A 323 -19.49 13.40 -11.09
N GLY A 324 -20.02 14.31 -10.29
CA GLY A 324 -20.60 14.01 -8.98
C GLY A 324 -21.74 12.98 -9.07
N VAL A 325 -22.66 13.17 -10.01
CA VAL A 325 -23.78 12.22 -10.24
C VAL A 325 -23.24 10.86 -10.72
N ILE A 326 -22.30 10.83 -11.67
CA ILE A 326 -21.66 9.60 -12.14
C ILE A 326 -21.03 8.86 -10.96
N LEU A 327 -20.29 9.57 -10.08
CA LEU A 327 -19.67 8.98 -8.90
C LEU A 327 -20.72 8.35 -7.97
N VAL A 328 -21.78 9.08 -7.64
CA VAL A 328 -22.87 8.58 -6.76
C VAL A 328 -23.52 7.34 -7.37
N VAL A 329 -23.88 7.37 -8.65
CA VAL A 329 -24.48 6.23 -9.35
C VAL A 329 -23.55 5.03 -9.34
N MET A 330 -22.26 5.23 -9.63
CA MET A 330 -21.26 4.15 -9.59
C MET A 330 -21.13 3.55 -8.18
N MET A 331 -21.08 4.38 -7.14
CA MET A 331 -20.97 3.91 -5.75
C MET A 331 -22.19 3.13 -5.28
N LEU A 332 -23.39 3.47 -5.80
CA LEU A 332 -24.63 2.76 -5.49
C LEU A 332 -24.74 1.41 -6.22
N TYR A 333 -24.44 1.37 -7.52
CA TYR A 333 -24.71 0.21 -8.37
C TYR A 333 -23.50 -0.64 -8.68
N ARG A 334 -22.30 -0.05 -8.80
CA ARG A 334 -21.04 -0.74 -9.18
C ARG A 334 -19.84 -0.27 -8.38
N ARG A 335 -19.84 -0.53 -7.09
CA ARG A 335 -18.76 -0.14 -6.16
C ARG A 335 -17.35 -0.58 -6.60
N GLN A 336 -17.24 -1.58 -7.46
CA GLN A 336 -15.96 -2.09 -7.96
C GLN A 336 -15.43 -1.32 -9.18
N GLY A 337 -16.17 -0.32 -9.67
CA GLY A 337 -15.82 0.43 -10.87
C GLY A 337 -16.20 -0.29 -12.17
N LEU A 338 -15.77 0.29 -13.31
CA LEU A 338 -16.07 -0.23 -14.64
C LEU A 338 -15.40 -1.59 -14.87
N ILE A 339 -14.11 -1.70 -14.51
CA ILE A 339 -13.32 -2.91 -14.60
C ILE A 339 -12.77 -3.24 -13.21
N PRO A 340 -13.35 -4.25 -12.52
CA PRO A 340 -12.90 -4.61 -11.18
C PRO A 340 -11.44 -5.07 -11.18
N ALA A 341 -10.77 -4.88 -10.05
CA ALA A 341 -9.42 -5.38 -9.85
C ALA A 341 -9.45 -6.92 -9.75
N SER A 342 -9.36 -7.60 -10.89
CA SER A 342 -9.21 -9.05 -10.95
C SER A 342 -7.78 -9.47 -10.60
N ARG A 343 -7.65 -10.63 -9.97
CA ARG A 343 -6.35 -11.27 -9.73
C ARG A 343 -6.28 -12.56 -10.51
N PRO A 344 -5.11 -12.90 -11.09
CA PRO A 344 -4.93 -14.19 -11.70
C PRO A 344 -5.10 -15.27 -10.64
N THR A 345 -6.08 -16.13 -10.79
CA THR A 345 -6.24 -17.34 -10.00
C THR A 345 -5.15 -18.33 -10.41
N VAL A 346 -4.26 -18.67 -9.48
CA VAL A 346 -3.30 -19.75 -9.69
C VAL A 346 -4.05 -21.07 -9.47
N ALA A 347 -4.49 -21.71 -10.54
CA ALA A 347 -5.02 -23.06 -10.49
C ALA A 347 -3.85 -24.05 -10.61
N LEU A 348 -3.53 -24.76 -9.53
CA LEU A 348 -2.55 -25.84 -9.54
C LEU A 348 -3.22 -27.11 -10.06
N SER A 349 -2.55 -27.83 -10.98
CA SER A 349 -2.99 -29.16 -11.42
C SER A 349 -2.93 -30.16 -10.26
N LEU A 350 -3.71 -31.25 -10.35
CA LEU A 350 -3.68 -32.32 -9.34
C LEU A 350 -2.28 -32.94 -9.18
N GLU A 351 -1.53 -33.05 -10.29
CA GLU A 351 -0.16 -33.57 -10.27
C GLU A 351 0.79 -32.62 -9.53
N GLU A 352 0.71 -31.31 -9.80
CA GLU A 352 1.50 -30.31 -9.08
C GLU A 352 1.16 -30.28 -7.59
N GLN A 353 -0.13 -30.37 -7.23
CA GLN A 353 -0.57 -30.44 -5.84
C GLN A 353 0.03 -31.66 -5.13
N THR A 354 -0.04 -32.84 -5.75
CA THR A 354 0.51 -34.07 -5.19
C THR A 354 2.02 -34.00 -5.04
N ALA A 355 2.72 -33.47 -6.04
CA ALA A 355 4.17 -33.27 -6.00
C ALA A 355 4.60 -32.32 -4.85
N HIS A 356 3.84 -31.24 -4.62
CA HIS A 356 4.12 -30.31 -3.53
C HIS A 356 3.81 -30.91 -2.14
N ILE A 357 2.75 -31.72 -1.98
CA ILE A 357 2.43 -32.39 -0.72
C ILE A 357 3.52 -33.37 -0.35
N VAL A 358 4.01 -34.17 -1.32
CA VAL A 358 5.03 -35.20 -1.06
C VAL A 358 6.39 -34.55 -0.76
N ARG A 359 6.80 -33.51 -1.48
CA ARG A 359 8.08 -32.81 -1.26
C ARG A 359 8.04 -31.84 -0.07
N GLY A 360 6.98 -31.03 0.04
CA GLY A 360 6.91 -29.93 0.98
C GLY A 360 6.85 -30.36 2.44
N GLY A 361 6.20 -31.49 2.76
CA GLY A 361 6.07 -31.98 4.12
C GLY A 361 7.40 -32.35 4.78
N PHE A 362 8.35 -32.89 4.03
CA PHE A 362 9.66 -33.34 4.55
C PHE A 362 10.71 -32.23 4.56
N ASP A 363 10.87 -31.51 3.45
CA ASP A 363 11.96 -30.54 3.30
C ASP A 363 11.72 -29.26 4.15
N THR A 364 10.48 -28.81 4.27
CA THR A 364 10.14 -27.62 5.06
C THR A 364 10.27 -27.91 6.56
N LEU A 365 9.82 -29.07 7.01
CA LEU A 365 9.94 -29.49 8.43
C LEU A 365 11.40 -29.79 8.80
N SER A 366 12.18 -30.41 7.91
CA SER A 366 13.61 -30.64 8.13
C SER A 366 14.43 -29.35 8.13
N GLY A 367 14.06 -28.36 7.32
CA GLY A 367 14.65 -27.03 7.36
C GLY A 367 14.37 -26.28 8.67
N ILE A 368 13.16 -26.44 9.22
CA ILE A 368 12.81 -25.95 10.57
C ILE A 368 13.65 -26.67 11.61
N ALA A 369 13.72 -28.00 11.59
CA ALA A 369 14.48 -28.82 12.53
C ALA A 369 15.99 -28.52 12.54
N ALA A 370 16.59 -28.26 11.38
CA ALA A 370 18.02 -27.91 11.27
C ALA A 370 18.34 -26.56 11.91
N THR A 371 17.38 -25.64 11.93
CA THR A 371 17.57 -24.29 12.48
C THR A 371 17.45 -24.27 14.02
N TYR A 372 16.76 -25.25 14.64
CA TYR A 372 16.37 -25.24 16.05
C TYR A 372 16.78 -26.54 16.78
N ARG A 373 18.08 -26.76 16.98
CA ARG A 373 18.51 -27.77 17.96
C ARG A 373 18.11 -27.30 19.36
N GLN A 374 17.48 -28.19 20.16
CA GLN A 374 17.18 -27.95 21.57
C GLN A 374 18.48 -27.50 22.27
N THR A 375 18.54 -26.23 22.58
CA THR A 375 19.59 -25.67 23.44
C THR A 375 18.96 -25.39 24.78
N SER A 376 19.65 -25.74 25.87
CA SER A 376 19.21 -25.45 27.24
C SER A 376 19.15 -23.94 27.56
N ARG A 377 19.37 -23.09 26.55
CA ARG A 377 19.35 -21.64 26.71
C ARG A 377 17.94 -21.07 26.51
N PRO A 378 17.54 -20.11 27.35
CA PRO A 378 16.27 -19.44 27.18
C PRO A 378 16.25 -18.69 25.84
N LEU A 379 15.18 -18.88 25.05
CA LEU A 379 14.95 -18.17 23.79
C LEU A 379 14.22 -16.85 24.03
N LEU A 380 13.23 -16.84 24.93
CA LEU A 380 12.50 -15.64 25.34
C LEU A 380 12.57 -15.51 26.86
N GLU A 381 12.96 -14.36 27.34
CA GLU A 381 12.97 -13.97 28.75
C GLU A 381 12.19 -12.68 28.92
N VAL A 382 11.19 -12.73 29.78
CA VAL A 382 10.39 -11.58 30.21
C VAL A 382 10.62 -11.43 31.70
N SER A 383 11.02 -10.23 32.15
CA SER A 383 11.33 -9.98 33.56
C SER A 383 10.67 -8.70 34.05
N GLY A 384 9.87 -8.82 35.11
CA GLY A 384 9.18 -7.71 35.78
C GLY A 384 8.25 -6.91 34.89
N LEU A 385 7.64 -7.54 33.89
CA LEU A 385 6.88 -6.85 32.85
C LEU A 385 5.62 -6.21 33.42
N THR A 386 5.52 -4.89 33.34
CA THR A 386 4.37 -4.13 33.81
C THR A 386 3.79 -3.29 32.69
N VAL A 387 2.46 -3.32 32.55
CA VAL A 387 1.70 -2.54 31.57
C VAL A 387 0.47 -1.96 32.25
N ARG A 388 0.26 -0.65 32.04
CA ARG A 388 -0.86 0.12 32.61
C ARG A 388 -1.68 0.81 31.51
N PHE A 389 -2.97 0.87 31.71
CA PHE A 389 -3.90 1.65 30.89
C PHE A 389 -4.60 2.66 31.82
N GLY A 390 -4.07 3.87 31.90
CA GLY A 390 -4.52 4.85 32.89
C GLY A 390 -4.31 4.31 34.31
N GLY A 391 -5.40 4.17 35.08
CA GLY A 391 -5.36 3.62 36.44
C GLY A 391 -5.37 2.08 36.52
N LEU A 392 -5.62 1.37 35.41
CA LEU A 392 -5.71 -0.09 35.40
C LEU A 392 -4.34 -0.73 35.14
N VAL A 393 -3.89 -1.61 36.04
CA VAL A 393 -2.71 -2.45 35.83
C VAL A 393 -3.15 -3.69 35.06
N ALA A 394 -2.79 -3.77 33.77
CA ALA A 394 -3.14 -4.93 32.93
C ALA A 394 -2.11 -6.06 33.02
N LEU A 395 -0.85 -5.73 33.31
CA LEU A 395 0.20 -6.69 33.71
C LEU A 395 0.98 -6.08 34.88
N GLY A 396 1.16 -6.86 35.95
CA GLY A 396 1.85 -6.47 37.19
C GLY A 396 3.06 -7.35 37.43
N SER A 397 4.24 -6.88 37.02
CA SER A 397 5.54 -7.56 37.26
C SER A 397 5.57 -9.03 36.82
N VAL A 398 5.13 -9.30 35.59
CA VAL A 398 5.07 -10.68 35.04
C VAL A 398 6.46 -11.14 34.60
N ASP A 399 6.84 -12.34 35.08
CA ASP A 399 8.05 -13.06 34.67
C ASP A 399 7.68 -14.30 33.85
N MET A 400 8.40 -14.54 32.74
CA MET A 400 8.19 -15.67 31.85
C MET A 400 9.48 -16.08 31.16
N THR A 401 9.77 -17.38 31.13
CA THR A 401 10.91 -17.93 30.40
C THR A 401 10.44 -19.03 29.45
N VAL A 402 10.86 -18.93 28.16
CA VAL A 402 10.58 -19.93 27.13
C VAL A 402 11.91 -20.50 26.62
N LEU A 403 12.06 -21.82 26.72
CA LEU A 403 13.22 -22.53 26.19
C LEU A 403 13.06 -22.80 24.68
N ALA A 404 14.17 -22.84 23.96
CA ALA A 404 14.13 -23.19 22.54
C ALA A 404 13.59 -24.62 22.34
N GLY A 405 12.68 -24.78 21.36
CA GLY A 405 12.04 -26.06 21.05
C GLY A 405 10.95 -26.51 22.03
N SER A 406 10.52 -25.67 22.98
CA SER A 406 9.42 -25.98 23.88
C SER A 406 8.09 -25.36 23.45
N VAL A 407 7.00 -25.96 23.94
CA VAL A 407 5.64 -25.39 23.83
C VAL A 407 5.20 -24.90 25.22
N VAL A 408 4.99 -23.60 25.33
CA VAL A 408 4.49 -22.94 26.54
C VAL A 408 3.06 -22.46 26.32
N ALA A 409 2.12 -22.90 27.15
CA ALA A 409 0.76 -22.40 27.12
C ALA A 409 0.58 -21.29 28.18
N VAL A 410 -0.09 -20.20 27.79
CA VAL A 410 -0.53 -19.13 28.68
C VAL A 410 -2.04 -19.22 28.84
N ILE A 411 -2.52 -19.55 30.02
CA ILE A 411 -3.95 -19.68 30.30
C ILE A 411 -4.39 -18.70 31.39
N GLY A 412 -5.69 -18.58 31.60
CA GLY A 412 -6.29 -17.72 32.63
C GLY A 412 -7.67 -17.20 32.21
N PRO A 413 -8.45 -16.65 33.12
CA PRO A 413 -9.78 -16.11 32.84
C PRO A 413 -9.72 -14.93 31.84
N ASN A 414 -10.88 -14.51 31.34
CA ASN A 414 -10.98 -13.35 30.49
C ASN A 414 -10.56 -12.10 31.25
N GLY A 415 -9.78 -11.22 30.63
CA GLY A 415 -9.24 -10.02 31.27
C GLY A 415 -7.98 -10.25 32.12
N SER A 416 -7.42 -11.46 32.19
CA SER A 416 -6.22 -11.75 32.98
C SER A 416 -4.90 -11.20 32.40
N GLY A 417 -4.91 -10.51 31.25
CA GLY A 417 -3.72 -9.88 30.68
C GLY A 417 -3.02 -10.68 29.57
N LYS A 418 -3.50 -11.87 29.15
CA LYS A 418 -2.87 -12.74 28.13
C LYS A 418 -2.60 -12.02 26.81
N THR A 419 -3.61 -11.39 26.24
CA THR A 419 -3.48 -10.64 24.97
C THR A 419 -2.58 -9.42 25.13
N THR A 420 -2.58 -8.77 26.31
CA THR A 420 -1.67 -7.66 26.63
C THR A 420 -0.21 -8.15 26.66
N LEU A 421 0.06 -9.32 27.25
CA LEU A 421 1.38 -9.94 27.23
C LEU A 421 1.86 -10.20 25.79
N PHE A 422 1.03 -10.80 24.93
CA PHE A 422 1.38 -11.02 23.52
C PHE A 422 1.59 -9.72 22.76
N ASN A 423 0.74 -8.70 22.97
CA ASN A 423 0.89 -7.38 22.34
C ASN A 423 2.22 -6.73 22.73
N THR A 424 2.65 -6.90 23.97
CA THR A 424 3.89 -6.30 24.48
C THR A 424 5.12 -7.06 23.97
N ILE A 425 5.11 -8.38 23.96
CA ILE A 425 6.19 -9.22 23.40
C ILE A 425 6.38 -8.90 21.90
N THR A 426 5.31 -8.71 21.17
CA THR A 426 5.34 -8.46 19.72
C THR A 426 5.52 -6.98 19.34
N GLY A 427 5.71 -6.08 20.31
CA GLY A 427 5.97 -4.66 20.07
C GLY A 427 4.77 -3.87 19.56
N LEU A 428 3.54 -4.41 19.65
CA LEU A 428 2.29 -3.67 19.39
C LEU A 428 1.97 -2.71 20.53
N LEU A 429 2.44 -3.03 21.73
CA LEU A 429 2.28 -2.23 22.94
C LEU A 429 3.65 -2.07 23.62
N ALA A 430 3.97 -0.86 24.04
CA ALA A 430 5.18 -0.60 24.80
C ALA A 430 4.95 -0.88 26.28
N PRO A 431 5.88 -1.56 27.00
CA PRO A 431 5.78 -1.73 28.45
C PRO A 431 6.10 -0.43 29.19
N ASP A 432 5.46 -0.23 30.36
CA ASP A 432 5.79 0.83 31.29
C ASP A 432 7.13 0.53 31.99
N SER A 433 7.29 -0.70 32.49
CA SER A 433 8.53 -1.17 33.13
C SER A 433 8.78 -2.65 32.83
N GLY A 434 9.96 -3.14 33.20
CA GLY A 434 10.41 -4.48 32.94
C GLY A 434 11.24 -4.60 31.67
N SER A 435 11.70 -5.83 31.38
CA SER A 435 12.53 -6.12 30.23
C SER A 435 12.03 -7.35 29.46
N ILE A 436 12.23 -7.32 28.14
CA ILE A 436 11.96 -8.46 27.26
C ILE A 436 13.24 -8.71 26.46
N ARG A 437 13.79 -9.92 26.60
CA ARG A 437 14.95 -10.36 25.82
C ARG A 437 14.59 -11.54 24.94
N PHE A 438 15.03 -11.50 23.70
CA PHE A 438 14.85 -12.57 22.74
C PHE A 438 16.20 -12.98 22.15
N ALA A 439 16.56 -14.25 22.29
CA ALA A 439 17.88 -14.77 21.94
C ALA A 439 19.03 -13.92 22.54
N GLY A 440 18.87 -13.43 23.77
CA GLY A 440 19.81 -12.58 24.47
C GLY A 440 19.75 -11.07 24.15
N GLU A 441 19.01 -10.67 23.10
CA GLU A 441 18.87 -9.26 22.71
C GLU A 441 17.60 -8.61 23.28
N GLY A 442 17.72 -7.36 23.76
CA GLY A 442 16.57 -6.56 24.20
C GLY A 442 15.65 -6.18 23.06
N ILE A 443 14.36 -6.52 23.20
CA ILE A 443 13.32 -6.19 22.21
C ILE A 443 12.23 -5.27 22.76
N ALA A 444 12.22 -4.94 24.02
CA ALA A 444 11.27 -4.02 24.64
C ALA A 444 11.22 -2.70 23.86
N ARG A 445 10.01 -2.17 23.63
CA ARG A 445 9.74 -0.92 22.89
C ARG A 445 10.22 -0.90 21.43
N LYS A 446 10.56 -2.04 20.83
CA LYS A 446 10.83 -2.16 19.39
C LYS A 446 9.51 -2.30 18.63
N GLY A 447 9.45 -1.73 17.40
CA GLY A 447 8.26 -1.86 16.55
C GLY A 447 8.01 -3.30 16.08
N PRO A 448 6.76 -3.67 15.76
CA PRO A 448 6.39 -5.04 15.43
C PRO A 448 7.20 -5.64 14.27
N HIS A 449 7.49 -4.84 13.23
CA HIS A 449 8.29 -5.28 12.08
C HIS A 449 9.72 -5.67 12.50
N VAL A 450 10.33 -4.93 13.43
CA VAL A 450 11.67 -5.24 13.97
C VAL A 450 11.64 -6.52 14.81
N VAL A 451 10.58 -6.73 15.60
CA VAL A 451 10.40 -7.94 16.41
C VAL A 451 10.26 -9.17 15.50
N LEU A 452 9.49 -9.06 14.42
CA LEU A 452 9.37 -10.14 13.44
C LEU A 452 10.70 -10.43 12.72
N GLU A 453 11.43 -9.41 12.31
CA GLU A 453 12.75 -9.58 11.66
C GLU A 453 13.72 -10.37 12.54
N ARG A 454 13.64 -10.24 13.87
CA ARG A 454 14.42 -11.00 14.85
C ARG A 454 13.98 -12.45 15.01
N GLY A 455 12.76 -12.78 14.55
CA GLY A 455 12.26 -14.14 14.47
C GLY A 455 11.09 -14.44 15.41
N ILE A 456 10.31 -13.47 15.85
CA ILE A 456 9.05 -13.68 16.57
C ILE A 456 7.89 -13.42 15.62
N ALA A 457 7.10 -14.44 15.29
CA ALA A 457 5.86 -14.31 14.53
C ALA A 457 4.64 -14.58 15.41
N ARG A 458 3.51 -14.00 15.03
CA ARG A 458 2.26 -14.08 15.79
C ARG A 458 1.05 -14.28 14.88
N THR A 459 0.05 -15.03 15.38
CA THR A 459 -1.34 -14.96 14.92
C THR A 459 -2.17 -14.06 15.84
N PHE A 460 -3.33 -13.62 15.40
CA PHE A 460 -4.22 -12.76 16.19
C PHE A 460 -5.44 -13.55 16.67
N GLN A 461 -6.00 -13.18 17.82
CA GLN A 461 -7.25 -13.76 18.34
C GLN A 461 -8.37 -13.66 17.30
N ASN A 462 -8.64 -12.47 16.80
CA ASN A 462 -9.48 -12.27 15.63
C ASN A 462 -8.62 -12.40 14.37
N ILE A 463 -8.99 -13.30 13.47
CA ILE A 463 -8.24 -13.57 12.25
C ILE A 463 -8.05 -12.28 11.43
N ARG A 464 -6.78 -11.90 11.20
CA ARG A 464 -6.38 -10.72 10.45
C ARG A 464 -5.67 -11.10 9.14
N LEU A 465 -6.41 -11.75 8.25
CA LEU A 465 -5.95 -11.98 6.88
C LEU A 465 -6.22 -10.75 6.00
N PHE A 466 -5.56 -10.70 4.88
CA PHE A 466 -5.82 -9.74 3.82
C PHE A 466 -6.91 -10.31 2.90
N PRO A 467 -8.17 -9.90 3.05
CA PRO A 467 -9.31 -10.53 2.40
C PRO A 467 -9.28 -10.41 0.88
N ASN A 468 -8.68 -9.35 0.38
CA ASN A 468 -8.54 -9.07 -1.05
C ASN A 468 -7.27 -9.68 -1.67
N LEU A 469 -6.44 -10.37 -0.90
CA LEU A 469 -5.31 -11.17 -1.37
C LEU A 469 -5.70 -12.65 -1.48
N THR A 470 -5.07 -13.37 -2.40
CA THR A 470 -5.21 -14.83 -2.47
C THR A 470 -4.54 -15.49 -1.26
N VAL A 471 -4.83 -16.77 -1.03
CA VAL A 471 -4.16 -17.57 0.02
C VAL A 471 -2.64 -17.54 -0.17
N LEU A 472 -2.18 -17.78 -1.39
CA LEU A 472 -0.76 -17.74 -1.76
C LEU A 472 -0.15 -16.35 -1.51
N GLU A 473 -0.83 -15.29 -1.93
CA GLU A 473 -0.35 -13.92 -1.70
C GLU A 473 -0.29 -13.56 -0.22
N ASN A 474 -1.24 -14.03 0.62
CA ASN A 474 -1.16 -13.87 2.08
C ASN A 474 0.12 -14.49 2.64
N VAL A 475 0.48 -15.71 2.20
CA VAL A 475 1.72 -16.37 2.62
C VAL A 475 2.95 -15.63 2.10
N LEU A 476 2.94 -15.17 0.83
CA LEU A 476 4.03 -14.37 0.26
C LEU A 476 4.26 -13.04 1.01
N VAL A 477 3.19 -12.39 1.50
CA VAL A 477 3.34 -11.21 2.36
C VAL A 477 4.02 -11.58 3.69
N GLY A 478 3.75 -12.76 4.24
CA GLY A 478 4.47 -13.28 5.41
C GLY A 478 5.98 -13.41 5.21
N MET A 479 6.45 -13.60 3.97
CA MET A 479 7.88 -13.63 3.63
C MET A 479 8.49 -12.23 3.48
N HIS A 480 7.72 -11.16 3.64
CA HIS A 480 8.16 -9.79 3.35
C HIS A 480 9.50 -9.44 3.98
N ALA A 481 9.69 -9.75 5.25
CA ALA A 481 10.93 -9.45 5.99
C ALA A 481 12.16 -10.24 5.49
N ARG A 482 11.95 -11.34 4.74
CA ARG A 482 13.03 -12.24 4.25
C ARG A 482 13.42 -11.96 2.81
N LEU A 483 12.62 -11.18 2.07
CA LEU A 483 12.90 -10.80 0.69
C LEU A 483 13.75 -9.53 0.65
N GLY A 484 14.79 -9.51 -0.21
CA GLY A 484 15.73 -8.40 -0.34
C GLY A 484 15.38 -7.41 -1.45
N THR A 485 14.44 -7.75 -2.35
CA THR A 485 14.10 -6.91 -3.51
C THR A 485 13.48 -5.57 -3.07
N GLY A 486 14.21 -4.48 -3.34
CA GLY A 486 13.74 -3.10 -3.15
C GLY A 486 12.89 -2.59 -4.33
N PRO A 487 12.37 -1.34 -4.24
CA PRO A 487 11.49 -0.74 -5.25
C PRO A 487 12.10 -0.69 -6.66
N LEU A 488 13.39 -0.34 -6.79
CA LEU A 488 14.10 -0.32 -8.07
C LEU A 488 14.24 -1.73 -8.66
N GLY A 489 14.54 -2.74 -7.83
CA GLY A 489 14.58 -4.14 -8.28
C GLY A 489 13.23 -4.63 -8.76
N ALA A 490 12.15 -4.25 -8.08
CA ALA A 490 10.78 -4.55 -8.48
C ALA A 490 10.41 -3.89 -9.82
N LEU A 491 10.83 -2.65 -10.03
CA LEU A 491 10.60 -1.89 -11.26
C LEU A 491 11.35 -2.48 -12.45
N LEU A 492 12.64 -2.71 -12.30
CA LEU A 492 13.50 -3.18 -13.39
C LEU A 492 13.36 -4.68 -13.65
N ARG A 493 12.80 -5.46 -12.70
CA ARG A 493 12.64 -6.93 -12.76
C ARG A 493 13.94 -7.64 -13.15
N LEU A 494 15.05 -7.23 -12.48
CA LEU A 494 16.36 -7.82 -12.70
C LEU A 494 16.32 -9.35 -12.55
N PRO A 495 17.24 -10.11 -13.18
CA PRO A 495 17.29 -11.58 -13.07
C PRO A 495 17.31 -12.07 -11.63
N ARG A 496 18.02 -11.35 -10.73
CA ARG A 496 18.04 -11.64 -9.28
C ARG A 496 16.63 -11.53 -8.67
N THR A 497 15.90 -10.47 -8.99
CA THR A 497 14.52 -10.25 -8.49
C THR A 497 13.57 -11.36 -8.96
N ARG A 498 13.68 -11.76 -10.23
CA ARG A 498 12.84 -12.85 -10.78
C ARG A 498 13.11 -14.18 -10.09
N ARG A 499 14.40 -14.48 -9.80
CA ARG A 499 14.79 -15.70 -9.07
C ARG A 499 14.27 -15.67 -7.63
N GLU A 500 14.41 -14.55 -6.94
CA GLU A 500 13.91 -14.37 -5.58
C GLU A 500 12.38 -14.54 -5.49
N GLU A 501 11.63 -13.93 -6.40
CA GLU A 501 10.16 -14.09 -6.47
C GLU A 501 9.77 -15.55 -6.78
N ALA A 502 10.43 -16.21 -7.73
CA ALA A 502 10.16 -17.62 -8.06
C ALA A 502 10.43 -18.54 -6.85
N GLN A 503 11.54 -18.34 -6.14
CA GLN A 503 11.86 -19.09 -4.92
C GLN A 503 10.85 -18.81 -3.80
N ALA A 504 10.40 -17.55 -3.66
CA ALA A 504 9.37 -17.20 -2.68
C ALA A 504 8.03 -17.90 -3.00
N HIS A 505 7.62 -17.93 -4.27
CA HIS A 505 6.43 -18.64 -4.69
C HIS A 505 6.50 -20.13 -4.39
N GLN A 506 7.63 -20.77 -4.71
CA GLN A 506 7.83 -22.18 -4.42
C GLN A 506 7.75 -22.47 -2.91
N ARG A 507 8.47 -21.70 -2.09
CA ARG A 507 8.42 -21.84 -0.61
C ARG A 507 7.02 -21.60 -0.04
N ALA A 508 6.26 -20.64 -0.60
CA ALA A 508 4.89 -20.40 -0.17
C ALA A 508 4.00 -21.62 -0.43
N LEU A 509 4.15 -22.28 -1.59
CA LEU A 509 3.43 -23.52 -1.90
C LEU A 509 3.84 -24.67 -0.97
N GLU A 510 5.13 -24.82 -0.65
CA GLU A 510 5.64 -25.79 0.32
C GLU A 510 5.02 -25.58 1.71
N ILE A 511 4.92 -24.33 2.18
CA ILE A 511 4.26 -24.01 3.46
C ILE A 511 2.76 -24.33 3.42
N LEU A 512 2.08 -24.02 2.31
CA LEU A 512 0.66 -24.40 2.16
C LEU A 512 0.48 -25.91 2.15
N ALA A 513 1.44 -26.67 1.62
CA ALA A 513 1.44 -28.13 1.60
C ALA A 513 1.50 -28.74 3.01
N LEU A 514 2.05 -28.06 4.04
CA LEU A 514 1.99 -28.51 5.44
C LEU A 514 0.56 -28.68 5.96
N PHE A 515 -0.39 -27.93 5.38
CA PHE A 515 -1.81 -28.02 5.68
C PHE A 515 -2.58 -28.90 4.68
N GLY A 516 -1.85 -29.62 3.82
CA GLY A 516 -2.37 -30.63 2.89
C GLY A 516 -3.51 -30.13 2.00
N ASN A 517 -4.51 -30.96 1.81
CA ASN A 517 -5.69 -30.67 0.96
C ASN A 517 -6.58 -29.52 1.49
N ARG A 518 -6.30 -28.98 2.66
CA ARG A 518 -7.07 -27.85 3.22
C ARG A 518 -6.70 -26.53 2.58
N LEU A 519 -5.42 -26.26 2.30
CA LEU A 519 -4.95 -24.97 1.79
C LEU A 519 -4.38 -25.03 0.37
N LEU A 520 -3.59 -26.04 0.03
CA LEU A 520 -2.86 -26.09 -1.23
C LEU A 520 -3.77 -25.99 -2.47
N PRO A 521 -4.91 -26.72 -2.57
CA PRO A 521 -5.86 -26.58 -3.69
C PRO A 521 -6.51 -25.19 -3.77
N ARG A 522 -6.47 -24.45 -2.68
CA ARG A 522 -7.08 -23.11 -2.55
C ARG A 522 -6.07 -21.97 -2.65
N ALA A 523 -4.82 -22.25 -3.05
CA ALA A 523 -3.75 -21.28 -3.16
C ALA A 523 -4.15 -20.02 -3.97
N GLY A 524 -4.90 -20.19 -5.06
CA GLY A 524 -5.40 -19.11 -5.91
C GLY A 524 -6.72 -18.48 -5.45
N HIS A 525 -7.39 -19.00 -4.42
CA HIS A 525 -8.65 -18.44 -3.94
C HIS A 525 -8.40 -17.20 -3.09
N LEU A 526 -9.33 -16.25 -3.10
CA LEU A 526 -9.30 -15.10 -2.20
C LEU A 526 -9.46 -15.55 -0.75
N ALA A 527 -8.72 -14.94 0.17
CA ALA A 527 -8.81 -15.25 1.60
C ALA A 527 -10.22 -14.98 2.16
N SER A 528 -10.97 -14.03 1.57
CA SER A 528 -12.37 -13.75 1.92
C SER A 528 -13.32 -14.91 1.66
N SER A 529 -13.03 -15.78 0.69
CA SER A 529 -13.89 -16.91 0.31
C SER A 529 -13.68 -18.17 1.15
N LEU A 530 -12.68 -18.19 2.03
CA LEU A 530 -12.35 -19.35 2.84
C LEU A 530 -13.30 -19.53 4.04
N SER A 531 -13.51 -20.80 4.46
CA SER A 531 -14.12 -21.11 5.74
C SER A 531 -13.26 -20.59 6.91
N TYR A 532 -13.87 -20.40 8.08
CA TYR A 532 -13.18 -19.90 9.27
C TYR A 532 -11.93 -20.71 9.62
N ALA A 533 -12.04 -22.04 9.64
CA ALA A 533 -10.90 -22.94 9.92
C ALA A 533 -9.77 -22.81 8.89
N ASN A 534 -10.09 -22.67 7.60
CA ASN A 534 -9.07 -22.46 6.56
C ASN A 534 -8.46 -21.06 6.62
N ARG A 535 -9.22 -20.03 7.02
CA ARG A 535 -8.64 -18.70 7.32
C ARG A 535 -7.62 -18.78 8.44
N ARG A 536 -7.93 -19.49 9.53
CA ARG A 536 -7.01 -19.69 10.66
C ARG A 536 -5.73 -20.44 10.23
N ARG A 537 -5.87 -21.52 9.44
CA ARG A 537 -4.71 -22.23 8.88
C ARG A 537 -3.87 -21.33 7.97
N THR A 538 -4.51 -20.48 7.16
CA THR A 538 -3.80 -19.51 6.30
C THR A 538 -3.05 -18.47 7.14
N GLU A 539 -3.61 -18.02 8.26
CA GLU A 539 -2.94 -17.09 9.17
C GLU A 539 -1.68 -17.72 9.80
N ILE A 540 -1.76 -18.99 10.21
CA ILE A 540 -0.60 -19.74 10.71
C ILE A 540 0.43 -19.95 9.61
N ALA A 541 0.01 -20.35 8.39
CA ALA A 541 0.90 -20.48 7.23
C ALA A 541 1.63 -19.18 6.90
N ARG A 542 0.93 -18.03 6.97
CA ARG A 542 1.52 -16.70 6.80
C ARG A 542 2.55 -16.37 7.88
N ALA A 543 2.29 -16.71 9.14
CA ALA A 543 3.23 -16.54 10.25
C ALA A 543 4.50 -17.40 10.04
N LEU A 544 4.33 -18.66 9.65
CA LEU A 544 5.44 -19.58 9.33
C LEU A 544 6.31 -19.09 8.17
N ALA A 545 5.71 -18.38 7.20
CA ALA A 545 6.42 -17.85 6.05
C ALA A 545 7.52 -16.85 6.42
N SER A 546 7.42 -16.19 7.57
CA SER A 546 8.47 -15.32 8.09
C SER A 546 9.69 -16.09 8.64
N GLN A 547 9.66 -17.43 8.65
CA GLN A 547 10.68 -18.30 9.24
C GLN A 547 10.98 -17.92 10.70
N PRO A 548 9.98 -17.95 11.58
CA PRO A 548 10.12 -17.49 12.95
C PRO A 548 10.93 -18.47 13.79
N LYS A 549 11.67 -17.95 14.78
CA LYS A 549 12.29 -18.74 15.86
C LYS A 549 11.29 -19.04 16.97
N LEU A 550 10.31 -18.15 17.14
CA LEU A 550 9.24 -18.26 18.12
C LEU A 550 7.92 -17.94 17.44
N LEU A 551 6.97 -18.88 17.53
CA LEU A 551 5.62 -18.72 17.01
C LEU A 551 4.65 -18.49 18.18
N LEU A 552 3.98 -17.34 18.19
CA LEU A 552 2.95 -16.97 19.14
C LEU A 552 1.56 -17.24 18.53
N LEU A 553 0.80 -18.14 19.12
CA LEU A 553 -0.55 -18.53 18.68
C LEU A 553 -1.60 -18.01 19.67
N ASP A 554 -2.47 -17.13 19.21
CA ASP A 554 -3.52 -16.51 20.03
C ASP A 554 -4.86 -17.20 19.76
N GLU A 555 -5.29 -18.09 20.67
CA GLU A 555 -6.51 -18.91 20.60
C GLU A 555 -6.69 -19.61 19.23
N PRO A 556 -5.72 -20.43 18.78
CA PRO A 556 -5.73 -20.98 17.42
C PRO A 556 -6.93 -21.89 17.13
N THR A 557 -7.56 -22.50 18.12
CA THR A 557 -8.70 -23.42 17.94
C THR A 557 -10.05 -22.78 18.25
N ALA A 558 -10.11 -21.49 18.56
CA ALA A 558 -11.36 -20.78 18.83
C ALA A 558 -12.31 -20.85 17.62
N GLY A 559 -13.60 -21.09 17.86
CA GLY A 559 -14.64 -21.13 16.82
C GLY A 559 -14.59 -22.34 15.87
N MET A 560 -13.73 -23.34 16.14
CA MET A 560 -13.64 -24.60 15.38
C MET A 560 -14.48 -25.72 16.01
N ASN A 561 -15.01 -26.59 15.16
CA ASN A 561 -15.65 -27.83 15.62
C ASN A 561 -14.60 -28.80 16.20
N PRO A 562 -15.03 -29.86 16.93
CA PRO A 562 -14.07 -30.78 17.56
C PRO A 562 -13.09 -31.46 16.59
N ALA A 563 -13.55 -31.86 15.40
CA ALA A 563 -12.70 -32.50 14.40
C ALA A 563 -11.66 -31.55 13.84
N GLU A 564 -12.05 -30.30 13.52
CA GLU A 564 -11.14 -29.26 13.05
C GLU A 564 -10.13 -28.86 14.13
N THR A 565 -10.56 -28.86 15.42
CA THR A 565 -9.71 -28.61 16.58
C THR A 565 -8.61 -29.64 16.69
N LEU A 566 -8.97 -30.95 16.61
CA LEU A 566 -8.00 -32.04 16.66
C LEU A 566 -7.01 -31.99 15.50
N GLU A 567 -7.51 -31.81 14.26
CA GLU A 567 -6.65 -31.68 13.06
C GLU A 567 -5.65 -30.54 13.19
N LEU A 568 -6.08 -29.36 13.66
CA LEU A 568 -5.19 -28.20 13.84
C LEU A 568 -4.20 -28.44 14.98
N ALA A 569 -4.63 -29.04 16.11
CA ALA A 569 -3.75 -29.40 17.21
C ALA A 569 -2.65 -30.39 16.75
N GLU A 570 -2.99 -31.35 15.91
CA GLU A 570 -2.05 -32.32 15.34
C GLU A 570 -1.04 -31.62 14.40
N GLN A 571 -1.50 -30.64 13.57
CA GLN A 571 -0.63 -29.80 12.73
C GLN A 571 0.34 -28.98 13.59
N ILE A 572 -0.12 -28.35 14.68
CA ILE A 572 0.73 -27.61 15.62
C ILE A 572 1.73 -28.56 16.32
N GLY A 573 1.28 -29.75 16.74
CA GLY A 573 2.15 -30.78 17.30
C GLY A 573 3.24 -31.24 16.33
N SER A 574 2.94 -31.31 15.04
CA SER A 574 3.93 -31.63 14.01
C SER A 574 5.01 -30.55 13.88
N LEU A 575 4.64 -29.26 13.97
CA LEU A 575 5.60 -28.15 14.00
C LEU A 575 6.49 -28.21 15.25
N HIS A 576 5.92 -28.55 16.42
CA HIS A 576 6.69 -28.73 17.64
C HIS A 576 7.69 -29.89 17.51
N ARG A 577 7.25 -31.06 17.03
CA ARG A 577 8.14 -32.21 16.77
C ARG A 577 9.26 -31.88 15.79
N ALA A 578 9.04 -30.95 14.87
CA ALA A 578 10.07 -30.41 14.00
C ALA A 578 11.01 -29.39 14.69
N GLY A 579 10.88 -29.16 16.00
CA GLY A 579 11.73 -28.29 16.79
C GLY A 579 11.29 -26.82 16.89
N MET A 580 10.08 -26.46 16.41
CA MET A 580 9.55 -25.10 16.54
C MET A 580 9.26 -24.75 17.99
N THR A 581 9.71 -23.59 18.44
CA THR A 581 9.32 -23.02 19.73
C THR A 581 7.97 -22.34 19.60
N ILE A 582 7.02 -22.69 20.46
CA ILE A 582 5.64 -22.18 20.38
C ILE A 582 5.21 -21.63 21.74
N VAL A 583 4.61 -20.47 21.76
CA VAL A 583 3.80 -20.00 22.90
C VAL A 583 2.37 -19.87 22.43
N LEU A 584 1.45 -20.49 23.13
CA LEU A 584 0.04 -20.47 22.75
C LEU A 584 -0.82 -19.95 23.91
N ILE A 585 -1.81 -19.12 23.58
CA ILE A 585 -2.94 -18.79 24.44
C ILE A 585 -4.06 -19.72 24.02
N GLU A 586 -4.64 -20.49 24.97
CA GLU A 586 -5.78 -21.37 24.72
C GLU A 586 -6.71 -21.45 25.92
N HIS A 587 -7.99 -21.67 25.63
CA HIS A 587 -9.02 -21.91 26.66
C HIS A 587 -9.44 -23.36 26.74
N LYS A 588 -9.19 -24.16 25.69
CA LYS A 588 -9.52 -25.60 25.66
C LYS A 588 -8.41 -26.37 26.36
N LEU A 589 -8.67 -26.80 27.60
CA LEU A 589 -7.69 -27.51 28.44
C LEU A 589 -7.17 -28.79 27.77
N ASP A 590 -8.00 -29.52 27.02
CA ASP A 590 -7.57 -30.73 26.31
C ASP A 590 -6.48 -30.44 25.28
N VAL A 591 -6.56 -29.29 24.57
CA VAL A 591 -5.52 -28.84 23.62
C VAL A 591 -4.23 -28.49 24.36
N VAL A 592 -4.35 -27.78 25.50
CA VAL A 592 -3.21 -27.40 26.34
C VAL A 592 -2.49 -28.62 26.88
N VAL A 593 -3.23 -29.58 27.45
CA VAL A 593 -2.64 -30.82 28.03
C VAL A 593 -1.91 -31.68 26.99
N ASN A 594 -2.44 -31.71 25.76
CA ASN A 594 -1.86 -32.52 24.69
C ASN A 594 -0.66 -31.87 23.98
N LEU A 595 -0.54 -30.54 24.02
CA LEU A 595 0.49 -29.81 23.27
C LEU A 595 1.58 -29.20 24.14
N ALA A 596 1.25 -28.72 25.34
CA ALA A 596 2.17 -27.89 26.12
C ALA A 596 3.11 -28.70 26.99
N ASP A 597 4.41 -28.35 26.96
CA ASP A 597 5.41 -28.86 27.93
C ASP A 597 5.27 -28.13 29.28
N LYS A 598 4.85 -26.86 29.24
CA LYS A 598 4.74 -25.98 30.39
C LYS A 598 3.54 -25.07 30.26
N VAL A 599 2.88 -24.79 31.36
CA VAL A 599 1.73 -23.88 31.44
C VAL A 599 2.06 -22.75 32.41
N ILE A 600 1.71 -21.53 32.02
CA ILE A 600 1.75 -20.31 32.82
C ILE A 600 0.30 -19.83 32.99
N VAL A 601 -0.10 -19.56 34.22
CA VAL A 601 -1.45 -19.08 34.52
C VAL A 601 -1.39 -17.62 34.95
N LEU A 602 -2.16 -16.80 34.24
CA LEU A 602 -2.34 -15.39 34.56
C LEU A 602 -3.73 -15.16 35.16
N ASP A 603 -3.79 -14.38 36.24
CA ASP A 603 -5.02 -13.84 36.80
C ASP A 603 -4.82 -12.39 37.22
N HIS A 604 -5.78 -11.51 36.91
CA HIS A 604 -5.71 -10.06 37.19
C HIS A 604 -4.36 -9.38 36.87
N GLY A 605 -3.70 -9.83 35.79
CA GLY A 605 -2.42 -9.28 35.34
C GLY A 605 -1.19 -9.86 36.04
N GLU A 606 -1.33 -10.79 36.94
CA GLU A 606 -0.24 -11.43 37.67
C GLU A 606 -0.11 -12.93 37.34
N LYS A 607 1.10 -13.46 37.45
CA LYS A 607 1.36 -14.91 37.31
C LYS A 607 1.05 -15.59 38.61
N ILE A 608 0.02 -16.46 38.63
CA ILE A 608 -0.41 -17.19 39.83
C ILE A 608 0.12 -18.61 39.90
N ALA A 609 0.45 -19.25 38.76
CA ALA A 609 1.01 -20.60 38.73
C ALA A 609 1.88 -20.80 37.48
N GLU A 610 2.84 -21.74 37.57
CA GLU A 610 3.72 -22.13 36.48
C GLU A 610 4.21 -23.56 36.68
N GLY A 611 4.10 -24.42 35.67
CA GLY A 611 4.57 -25.79 35.74
C GLY A 611 4.03 -26.70 34.62
N PRO A 612 4.29 -28.00 34.68
CA PRO A 612 3.70 -28.99 33.77
C PRO A 612 2.17 -28.97 33.84
N PRO A 613 1.44 -29.25 32.73
CA PRO A 613 -0.02 -29.19 32.68
C PRO A 613 -0.71 -30.00 33.76
N ALA A 614 -0.17 -31.20 34.08
CA ALA A 614 -0.74 -32.10 35.08
C ALA A 614 -0.71 -31.54 36.53
N LEU A 615 0.31 -30.73 36.85
CA LEU A 615 0.44 -30.09 38.17
C LEU A 615 -0.44 -28.84 38.25
N VAL A 616 -0.38 -27.98 37.20
CA VAL A 616 -1.15 -26.73 37.17
C VAL A 616 -2.65 -26.96 37.23
N ARG A 617 -3.15 -28.04 36.64
CA ARG A 617 -4.57 -28.42 36.70
C ARG A 617 -5.08 -28.72 38.14
N ARG A 618 -4.19 -29.07 39.06
CA ARG A 618 -4.52 -29.42 40.46
C ARG A 618 -4.21 -28.28 41.44
N ASP A 619 -3.68 -27.18 40.93
CA ASP A 619 -3.32 -26.04 41.76
C ASP A 619 -4.58 -25.32 42.25
N GLU A 620 -4.70 -25.14 43.59
CA GLU A 620 -5.86 -24.50 44.19
C GLU A 620 -6.05 -23.03 43.77
N ALA A 621 -4.96 -22.28 43.51
CA ALA A 621 -5.04 -20.89 43.05
C ALA A 621 -5.64 -20.85 41.61
N VAL A 622 -5.26 -21.82 40.78
CA VAL A 622 -5.80 -21.94 39.40
C VAL A 622 -7.27 -22.33 39.45
N ILE A 623 -7.65 -23.32 40.28
CA ILE A 623 -9.05 -23.73 40.42
C ILE A 623 -9.92 -22.56 40.91
N ARG A 624 -9.45 -21.78 41.86
CA ARG A 624 -10.15 -20.58 42.39
C ARG A 624 -10.29 -19.48 41.33
N ALA A 625 -9.28 -19.28 40.53
CA ALA A 625 -9.32 -18.26 39.46
C ALA A 625 -10.37 -18.56 38.38
N TYR A 626 -10.60 -19.85 38.07
CA TYR A 626 -11.58 -20.27 37.05
C TYR A 626 -13.01 -20.47 37.60
N LEU A 627 -13.17 -20.99 38.81
CA LEU A 627 -14.48 -21.29 39.40
C LEU A 627 -15.06 -20.13 40.22
N GLY A 628 -14.25 -19.12 40.54
CA GLY A 628 -14.62 -18.01 41.39
C GLY A 628 -14.68 -18.38 42.91
N ARG A 629 -14.76 -17.38 43.76
CA ARG A 629 -14.78 -17.58 45.25
C ARG A 629 -15.98 -18.37 45.75
N SER A 630 -17.06 -18.47 44.98
CA SER A 630 -18.29 -19.17 45.41
C SER A 630 -18.18 -20.69 45.43
N ALA A 631 -17.26 -21.32 44.68
CA ALA A 631 -17.11 -22.76 44.62
C ALA A 631 -16.18 -23.35 45.71
N ALA A 632 -15.56 -22.48 46.53
CA ALA A 632 -14.70 -22.91 47.64
C ALA A 632 -15.47 -23.29 48.91
N PHE A 633 -16.81 -23.20 48.87
CA PHE A 633 -17.69 -23.52 50.03
C PHE A 633 -18.80 -24.55 49.69
N ALA A 634 -18.67 -25.32 48.60
CA ALA A 634 -19.58 -26.39 48.27
C ALA A 634 -18.87 -27.75 48.31
#